data_50841c9e066071affa9df4db1e719947
#
_entry.id   50841c9e066071affa9df4db1e719947
#
_cell.length_a   1.000
_cell.length_b   1.000
_cell.length_c   1.000
_cell.angle_alpha   90.00
_cell.angle_beta   90.00
_cell.angle_gamma   90.00
#
_symmetry.space_group_name_H-M   'P 1'
#
loop_
_entity.id
_entity.type
_entity.pdbx_description
1 polymer ?
#
loop_
_entity_poly.entity_id
_entity_poly.type
_entity_poly.pdbx_seq_one_letter_code
_entity_poly.pdbx_strand_id
1 'polypeptide(L)'
;MTTRIALDGVGGQGVRVIAGVMGALLARMGKQVTVLFDYDSSVRGSMSDAFLIFDDEPILNPVVEEADIMLKLADKGHLRIRGRKVVADLGLDVPGAEQIPFASLGSQHFGKELFGNMIALGRLLRLAGIDFDDEAIRESLPRRFQDENVAAIRFGYELTEDDIRRLAAAAPPSRFQMNTAATAPSHERTISAGHGVAAGEPIAD
;
A
#
# COMPACT_ATOMS: atom_id res chain seq x y z
N MET A 1 15.91 -11.93 -13.94
CA MET A 1 16.25 -10.60 -13.37
C MET A 1 15.33 -10.33 -12.20
N THR A 2 15.89 -10.07 -11.02
CA THR A 2 15.13 -9.90 -9.78
C THR A 2 14.28 -8.63 -9.83
N THR A 3 12.98 -8.78 -9.62
CA THR A 3 12.04 -7.65 -9.49
C THR A 3 11.65 -7.46 -8.02
N ARG A 4 11.66 -6.23 -7.56
CA ARG A 4 11.34 -5.83 -6.18
C ARG A 4 10.14 -4.90 -6.16
N ILE A 5 9.12 -5.28 -5.41
CA ILE A 5 7.88 -4.48 -5.24
C ILE A 5 7.73 -4.16 -3.77
N ALA A 6 7.45 -2.89 -3.48
CA ALA A 6 7.12 -2.42 -2.15
C ALA A 6 5.67 -1.92 -2.11
N LEU A 7 4.96 -2.26 -1.05
CA LEU A 7 3.60 -1.83 -0.79
C LEU A 7 3.57 -1.10 0.55
N ASP A 8 3.11 0.14 0.53
CA ASP A 8 2.99 1.01 1.69
C ASP A 8 1.50 1.28 1.97
N GLY A 9 1.06 1.00 3.17
CA GLY A 9 -0.34 1.21 3.55
C GLY A 9 -0.57 1.14 5.06
N VAL A 10 -1.84 1.11 5.42
CA VAL A 10 -2.27 0.95 6.81
C VAL A 10 -3.19 -0.25 6.97
N GLY A 11 -3.34 -0.71 8.19
CA GLY A 11 -4.23 -1.82 8.53
C GLY A 11 -5.64 -1.60 8.00
N GLY A 12 -6.17 -2.59 7.25
CA GLY A 12 -7.48 -2.55 6.60
C GLY A 12 -7.47 -2.20 5.10
N GLN A 13 -6.37 -1.69 4.53
CA GLN A 13 -6.27 -1.37 3.10
C GLN A 13 -5.94 -2.58 2.20
N GLY A 14 -5.70 -3.75 2.78
CA GLY A 14 -5.51 -4.98 2.02
C GLY A 14 -4.10 -5.21 1.47
N VAL A 15 -3.09 -4.49 1.94
CA VAL A 15 -1.67 -4.66 1.54
C VAL A 15 -1.25 -6.14 1.60
N ARG A 16 -1.58 -6.84 2.69
CA ARG A 16 -1.27 -8.26 2.85
C ARG A 16 -1.98 -9.16 1.85
N VAL A 17 -3.21 -8.80 1.48
CA VAL A 17 -3.98 -9.55 0.47
C VAL A 17 -3.35 -9.36 -0.91
N ILE A 18 -3.02 -8.12 -1.28
CA ILE A 18 -2.36 -7.83 -2.55
C ILE A 18 -1.04 -8.62 -2.67
N ALA A 19 -0.15 -8.50 -1.66
CA ALA A 19 1.14 -9.18 -1.68
C ALA A 19 0.99 -10.72 -1.66
N GLY A 20 0.05 -11.25 -0.88
CA GLY A 20 -0.21 -12.68 -0.79
C GLY A 20 -0.75 -13.27 -2.09
N VAL A 21 -1.74 -12.62 -2.72
CA VAL A 21 -2.32 -13.09 -4.01
C VAL A 21 -1.28 -13.00 -5.12
N MET A 22 -0.55 -11.87 -5.22
CA MET A 22 0.51 -11.73 -6.21
C MET A 22 1.62 -12.75 -6.02
N GLY A 23 2.05 -12.99 -4.78
CA GLY A 23 3.06 -13.99 -4.45
C GLY A 23 2.61 -15.41 -4.81
N ALA A 24 1.36 -15.77 -4.52
CA ALA A 24 0.80 -17.08 -4.87
C ALA A 24 0.70 -17.27 -6.39
N LEU A 25 0.27 -16.24 -7.13
CA LEU A 25 0.23 -16.29 -8.59
C LEU A 25 1.62 -16.50 -9.19
N LEU A 26 2.61 -15.71 -8.77
CA LEU A 26 3.98 -15.81 -9.26
C LEU A 26 4.62 -17.18 -8.95
N ALA A 27 4.37 -17.73 -7.76
CA ALA A 27 4.84 -19.05 -7.39
C ALA A 27 4.21 -20.14 -8.26
N ARG A 28 2.91 -20.04 -8.61
CA ARG A 28 2.25 -20.94 -9.56
C ARG A 28 2.83 -20.83 -10.97
N MET A 29 3.30 -19.66 -11.36
CA MET A 29 4.02 -19.43 -12.62
C MET A 29 5.47 -19.97 -12.61
N GLY A 30 5.88 -20.62 -11.52
CA GLY A 30 7.22 -21.21 -11.37
C GLY A 30 8.32 -20.20 -10.97
N LYS A 31 7.95 -18.98 -10.58
CA LYS A 31 8.92 -18.00 -10.09
C LYS A 31 9.38 -18.35 -8.67
N GLN A 32 10.62 -18.01 -8.37
CA GLN A 32 11.09 -17.90 -6.99
C GLN A 32 10.51 -16.62 -6.37
N VAL A 33 9.87 -16.73 -5.21
CA VAL A 33 9.14 -15.63 -4.60
C VAL A 33 9.48 -15.52 -3.11
N THR A 34 9.74 -14.30 -2.67
CA THR A 34 9.84 -13.95 -1.24
C THR A 34 8.84 -12.85 -0.94
N VAL A 35 8.00 -13.05 0.06
CA VAL A 35 7.07 -12.03 0.56
C VAL A 35 7.40 -11.75 2.02
N LEU A 36 7.73 -10.50 2.33
CA LEU A 36 8.02 -10.02 3.68
C LEU A 36 6.93 -9.05 4.09
N PHE A 37 6.51 -9.13 5.35
CA PHE A 37 5.52 -8.21 5.91
C PHE A 37 6.13 -7.48 7.09
N ASP A 38 5.97 -6.16 7.10
CA ASP A 38 6.26 -5.31 8.24
C ASP A 38 4.95 -4.65 8.70
N TYR A 39 4.60 -4.83 9.96
CA TYR A 39 3.36 -4.29 10.50
C TYR A 39 3.48 -4.03 12.00
N ASP A 40 2.86 -2.96 12.44
CA ASP A 40 2.65 -2.69 13.85
C ASP A 40 1.25 -3.20 14.24
N SER A 41 1.19 -4.19 15.12
CA SER A 41 -0.07 -4.79 15.55
C SER A 41 -0.72 -4.06 16.73
N SER A 42 -0.07 -3.05 17.30
CA SER A 42 -0.46 -2.43 18.57
C SER A 42 -1.66 -1.49 18.46
N VAL A 43 -1.93 -0.93 17.26
CA VAL A 43 -3.00 0.04 17.05
C VAL A 43 -3.73 -0.18 15.72
N ARG A 44 -5.06 -0.05 15.73
CA ARG A 44 -5.86 -0.10 14.50
C ARG A 44 -5.50 1.08 13.59
N GLY A 45 -5.24 0.81 12.30
CA GLY A 45 -4.79 1.81 11.34
C GLY A 45 -3.29 2.11 11.43
N SER A 46 -2.53 1.25 12.15
CA SER A 46 -1.09 1.27 12.15
C SER A 46 -0.52 0.83 10.81
N MET A 47 0.78 1.03 10.65
CA MET A 47 1.58 0.67 9.48
C MET A 47 1.33 -0.78 9.05
N SER A 48 1.20 -1.00 7.76
CA SER A 48 1.11 -2.31 7.14
C SER A 48 1.83 -2.28 5.82
N ASP A 49 3.08 -2.68 5.82
CA ASP A 49 3.93 -2.70 4.65
C ASP A 49 4.18 -4.12 4.18
N ALA A 50 4.44 -4.28 2.90
CA ALA A 50 4.86 -5.55 2.35
C ALA A 50 5.93 -5.35 1.29
N PHE A 51 6.84 -6.31 1.22
CA PHE A 51 7.85 -6.39 0.18
C PHE A 51 7.68 -7.72 -0.55
N LEU A 52 7.61 -7.67 -1.85
CA LEU A 52 7.54 -8.84 -2.70
C LEU A 52 8.72 -8.82 -3.66
N ILE A 53 9.48 -9.89 -3.66
CA ILE A 53 10.65 -10.08 -4.49
C ILE A 53 10.44 -11.35 -5.30
N PHE A 54 10.67 -11.28 -6.61
CA PHE A 54 10.58 -12.47 -7.44
C PHE A 54 11.62 -12.49 -8.55
N ASP A 55 12.02 -13.69 -8.93
CA ASP A 55 12.96 -13.95 -10.03
C ASP A 55 12.69 -15.36 -10.63
N ASP A 56 13.30 -15.66 -11.75
CA ASP A 56 13.37 -17.03 -12.29
C ASP A 56 14.42 -17.88 -11.54
N GLU A 57 15.43 -17.22 -10.97
CA GLU A 57 16.54 -17.82 -10.24
C GLU A 57 16.36 -17.70 -8.71
N PRO A 58 17.06 -18.51 -7.90
CA PRO A 58 16.98 -18.40 -6.44
C PRO A 58 17.34 -17.01 -5.89
N ILE A 59 16.49 -16.48 -5.01
CA ILE A 59 16.67 -15.19 -4.38
C ILE A 59 17.65 -15.34 -3.21
N LEU A 60 18.90 -14.94 -3.40
CA LEU A 60 19.95 -15.06 -2.37
C LEU A 60 19.96 -13.88 -1.37
N ASN A 61 19.46 -12.72 -1.79
CA ASN A 61 19.40 -11.51 -0.96
C ASN A 61 17.97 -10.91 -0.99
N PRO A 62 17.13 -11.16 0.02
CA PRO A 62 15.76 -10.66 0.08
C PRO A 62 15.67 -9.22 0.64
N VAL A 63 16.75 -8.44 0.62
CA VAL A 63 16.73 -7.05 1.07
C VAL A 63 16.22 -6.14 -0.04
N VAL A 64 15.33 -5.20 0.34
CA VAL A 64 14.79 -4.17 -0.55
C VAL A 64 15.29 -2.81 -0.10
N GLU A 65 16.32 -2.30 -0.76
CA GLU A 65 16.84 -0.94 -0.57
C GLU A 65 16.17 0.05 -1.55
N GLU A 66 15.84 -0.43 -2.73
CA GLU A 66 15.09 0.27 -3.78
C GLU A 66 14.09 -0.70 -4.40
N ALA A 67 12.87 -0.24 -4.65
CA ALA A 67 11.84 -1.01 -5.33
C ALA A 67 11.76 -0.63 -6.82
N ASP A 68 11.58 -1.63 -7.70
CA ASP A 68 11.29 -1.39 -9.11
C ASP A 68 9.89 -0.78 -9.26
N ILE A 69 8.95 -1.24 -8.43
CA ILE A 69 7.57 -0.74 -8.38
C ILE A 69 7.19 -0.52 -6.91
N MET A 70 6.59 0.64 -6.62
CA MET A 70 6.04 0.96 -5.30
C MET A 70 4.55 1.28 -5.43
N LEU A 71 3.74 0.64 -4.60
CA LEU A 71 2.34 0.99 -4.39
C LEU A 71 2.19 1.73 -3.06
N LYS A 72 1.62 2.94 -3.10
CA LYS A 72 1.29 3.71 -1.90
C LYS A 72 -0.23 3.83 -1.75
N LEU A 73 -0.79 3.14 -0.77
CA LEU A 73 -2.20 3.26 -0.38
C LEU A 73 -2.38 4.23 0.80
N ALA A 74 -1.32 4.50 1.55
CA ALA A 74 -1.24 5.55 2.56
C ALA A 74 0.17 6.16 2.55
N ASP A 75 0.32 7.32 3.15
CA ASP A 75 1.62 7.94 3.41
C ASP A 75 1.76 8.24 4.90
N LYS A 76 2.27 7.30 5.65
CA LYS A 76 2.60 7.45 7.08
C LYS A 76 4.06 7.80 7.32
N GLY A 77 4.84 7.97 6.24
CA GLY A 77 6.25 8.35 6.31
C GLY A 77 7.17 7.27 6.89
N HIS A 78 6.72 6.02 6.99
CA HIS A 78 7.50 4.93 7.58
C HIS A 78 8.42 4.28 6.54
N LEU A 79 7.90 4.05 5.34
CA LEU A 79 8.66 3.40 4.27
C LEU A 79 9.64 4.38 3.63
N ARG A 80 10.94 4.21 3.94
CA ARG A 80 12.01 5.11 3.49
C ARG A 80 12.75 4.64 2.23
N ILE A 81 12.21 3.65 1.53
CA ILE A 81 12.79 3.19 0.27
C ILE A 81 12.26 3.99 -0.92
N ARG A 82 13.03 4.02 -2.00
CA ARG A 82 12.63 4.67 -3.26
C ARG A 82 12.00 3.65 -4.19
N GLY A 83 10.94 4.07 -4.91
CA GLY A 83 10.37 3.31 -6.02
C GLY A 83 10.77 3.93 -7.35
N ARG A 84 11.18 3.11 -8.32
CA ARG A 84 11.46 3.60 -9.69
C ARG A 84 10.19 3.96 -10.43
N LYS A 85 9.15 3.13 -10.28
CA LYS A 85 7.78 3.42 -10.72
C LYS A 85 6.91 3.48 -9.49
N VAL A 86 6.14 4.54 -9.32
CA VAL A 86 5.28 4.71 -8.14
C VAL A 86 3.83 4.83 -8.60
N VAL A 87 2.98 4.04 -7.99
CA VAL A 87 1.52 4.14 -8.08
C VAL A 87 1.00 4.52 -6.71
N ALA A 88 0.15 5.52 -6.64
CA ALA A 88 -0.40 6.01 -5.38
C ALA A 88 -1.92 6.11 -5.43
N ASP A 89 -2.58 5.91 -4.29
CA ASP A 89 -3.99 6.27 -4.17
C ASP A 89 -4.14 7.77 -4.38
N LEU A 90 -5.24 8.16 -5.04
CA LEU A 90 -5.49 9.56 -5.38
C LEU A 90 -5.52 10.44 -4.13
N GLY A 91 -4.78 11.54 -4.19
CA GLY A 91 -4.69 12.53 -3.14
C GLY A 91 -3.56 12.31 -2.14
N LEU A 92 -2.78 11.26 -2.30
CA LEU A 92 -1.47 11.22 -1.68
C LEU A 92 -0.54 12.17 -2.45
N ASP A 93 0.12 13.09 -1.75
CA ASP A 93 1.08 14.01 -2.38
C ASP A 93 2.40 13.28 -2.68
N VAL A 94 2.39 12.51 -3.78
CA VAL A 94 3.55 11.74 -4.24
C VAL A 94 3.96 12.23 -5.62
N PRO A 95 4.96 13.12 -5.72
CA PRO A 95 5.41 13.67 -6.99
C PRO A 95 5.82 12.58 -7.99
N GLY A 96 5.30 12.66 -9.21
CA GLY A 96 5.64 11.74 -10.30
C GLY A 96 4.97 10.36 -10.21
N ALA A 97 4.11 10.12 -9.22
CA ALA A 97 3.34 8.89 -9.14
C ALA A 97 2.15 8.87 -10.10
N GLU A 98 1.79 7.68 -10.58
CA GLU A 98 0.46 7.46 -11.16
C GLU A 98 -0.59 7.56 -10.05
N GLN A 99 -1.52 8.50 -10.17
CA GLN A 99 -2.58 8.75 -9.19
C GLN A 99 -3.85 8.02 -9.60
N ILE A 100 -4.28 7.02 -8.82
CA ILE A 100 -5.46 6.18 -9.11
C ILE A 100 -6.41 6.18 -7.90
N PRO A 101 -7.71 6.53 -8.09
CA PRO A 101 -8.70 6.55 -7.01
C PRO A 101 -9.23 5.15 -6.71
N PHE A 102 -8.40 4.25 -6.18
CA PHE A 102 -8.69 2.83 -6.03
C PHE A 102 -10.00 2.54 -5.30
N ALA A 103 -10.23 3.15 -4.14
CA ALA A 103 -11.45 2.94 -3.35
C ALA A 103 -12.70 3.40 -4.10
N SER A 104 -12.63 4.57 -4.76
CA SER A 104 -13.74 5.08 -5.56
C SER A 104 -14.06 4.19 -6.75
N LEU A 105 -13.04 3.70 -7.46
CA LEU A 105 -13.22 2.77 -8.58
C LEU A 105 -13.82 1.44 -8.11
N GLY A 106 -13.35 0.89 -6.98
CA GLY A 106 -13.91 -0.31 -6.37
C GLY A 106 -15.40 -0.14 -6.05
N SER A 107 -15.78 1.01 -5.48
CA SER A 107 -17.17 1.33 -5.16
C SER A 107 -18.03 1.52 -6.43
N GLN A 108 -17.53 2.25 -7.42
CA GLN A 108 -18.29 2.60 -8.63
C GLN A 108 -18.49 1.40 -9.56
N HIS A 109 -17.48 0.59 -9.77
CA HIS A 109 -17.52 -0.51 -10.74
C HIS A 109 -17.92 -1.85 -10.14
N PHE A 110 -17.64 -2.06 -8.85
CA PHE A 110 -17.84 -3.36 -8.18
C PHE A 110 -18.70 -3.27 -6.91
N GLY A 111 -19.24 -2.09 -6.60
CA GLY A 111 -20.17 -1.87 -5.50
C GLY A 111 -19.55 -1.80 -4.10
N LYS A 112 -18.22 -1.96 -3.95
CA LYS A 112 -17.51 -1.89 -2.67
C LYS A 112 -16.11 -1.32 -2.82
N GLU A 113 -15.71 -0.42 -1.93
CA GLU A 113 -14.35 0.14 -1.86
C GLU A 113 -13.26 -0.95 -1.72
N LEU A 114 -13.61 -2.09 -1.11
CA LEU A 114 -12.73 -3.24 -0.93
C LEU A 114 -12.10 -3.73 -2.24
N PHE A 115 -12.82 -3.66 -3.37
CA PHE A 115 -12.29 -4.10 -4.66
C PHE A 115 -11.21 -3.17 -5.22
N GLY A 116 -11.02 -2.00 -4.64
CA GLY A 116 -9.92 -1.11 -4.99
C GLY A 116 -8.54 -1.75 -4.80
N ASN A 117 -8.37 -2.63 -3.81
CA ASN A 117 -7.12 -3.36 -3.62
C ASN A 117 -6.86 -4.38 -4.75
N MET A 118 -7.89 -4.97 -5.34
CA MET A 118 -7.76 -5.86 -6.48
C MET A 118 -7.48 -5.08 -7.78
N ILE A 119 -8.05 -3.91 -7.93
CA ILE A 119 -7.68 -2.98 -9.02
C ILE A 119 -6.19 -2.60 -8.90
N ALA A 120 -5.71 -2.29 -7.69
CA ALA A 120 -4.30 -2.01 -7.44
C ALA A 120 -3.39 -3.20 -7.77
N LEU A 121 -3.80 -4.42 -7.43
CA LEU A 121 -3.08 -5.64 -7.82
C LEU A 121 -2.99 -5.78 -9.34
N GLY A 122 -4.09 -5.55 -10.07
CA GLY A 122 -4.09 -5.57 -11.54
C GLY A 122 -3.10 -4.57 -12.13
N ARG A 123 -3.06 -3.34 -11.59
CA ARG A 123 -2.08 -2.34 -12.03
C ARG A 123 -0.63 -2.76 -11.73
N LEU A 124 -0.37 -3.36 -10.57
CA LEU A 124 0.95 -3.88 -10.24
C LEU A 124 1.40 -4.99 -11.22
N LEU A 125 0.51 -5.93 -11.55
CA LEU A 125 0.79 -6.99 -12.53
C LEU A 125 1.14 -6.40 -13.89
N ARG A 126 0.38 -5.39 -14.35
CA ARG A 126 0.67 -4.68 -15.61
C ARG A 126 2.04 -4.03 -15.61
N LEU A 127 2.38 -3.31 -14.54
CA LEU A 127 3.67 -2.60 -14.43
C LEU A 127 4.85 -3.55 -14.28
N ALA A 128 4.63 -4.72 -13.67
CA ALA A 128 5.61 -5.78 -13.54
C ALA A 128 5.78 -6.61 -14.83
N GLY A 129 4.93 -6.40 -15.85
CA GLY A 129 4.96 -7.16 -17.09
C GLY A 129 4.55 -8.62 -16.89
N ILE A 130 3.65 -8.90 -15.95
CA ILE A 130 3.16 -10.25 -15.62
C ILE A 130 1.80 -10.45 -16.28
N ASP A 131 1.78 -11.23 -17.35
CA ASP A 131 0.54 -11.71 -17.95
C ASP A 131 -0.02 -12.88 -17.13
N PHE A 132 -1.35 -12.97 -17.06
CA PHE A 132 -2.04 -14.04 -16.34
C PHE A 132 -3.32 -14.45 -17.05
N ASP A 133 -3.74 -15.69 -16.86
CA ASP A 133 -5.08 -16.14 -17.18
C ASP A 133 -6.01 -16.08 -15.95
N ASP A 134 -7.33 -16.11 -16.20
CA ASP A 134 -8.33 -15.98 -15.14
C ASP A 134 -8.34 -17.17 -14.20
N GLU A 135 -7.96 -18.37 -14.66
CA GLU A 135 -7.92 -19.57 -13.83
C GLU A 135 -6.76 -19.48 -12.83
N ALA A 136 -5.57 -19.10 -13.29
CA ALA A 136 -4.39 -18.97 -12.43
C ALA A 136 -4.60 -17.92 -11.35
N ILE A 137 -5.22 -16.78 -11.69
CA ILE A 137 -5.51 -15.74 -10.70
C ILE A 137 -6.62 -16.18 -9.74
N ARG A 138 -7.67 -16.87 -10.24
CA ARG A 138 -8.77 -17.41 -9.43
C ARG A 138 -8.28 -18.38 -8.37
N GLU A 139 -7.39 -19.27 -8.72
CA GLU A 139 -6.78 -20.22 -7.78
C GLU A 139 -5.89 -19.56 -6.71
N SER A 140 -5.40 -18.35 -6.98
CA SER A 140 -4.59 -17.56 -6.04
C SER A 140 -5.43 -16.68 -5.12
N LEU A 141 -6.74 -16.53 -5.41
CA LEU A 141 -7.67 -15.68 -4.66
C LEU A 141 -8.36 -16.43 -3.50
N PRO A 142 -8.71 -15.72 -2.42
CA PRO A 142 -9.66 -16.23 -1.44
C PRO A 142 -10.99 -16.64 -2.10
N ARG A 143 -11.66 -17.65 -1.57
CA ARG A 143 -12.93 -18.16 -2.15
C ARG A 143 -14.07 -17.15 -2.20
N ARG A 144 -14.01 -16.13 -1.36
CA ARG A 144 -15.06 -15.10 -1.28
C ARG A 144 -14.89 -14.07 -2.38
N PHE A 145 -15.97 -13.77 -3.11
CA PHE A 145 -16.00 -12.77 -4.20
C PHE A 145 -14.99 -13.03 -5.31
N GLN A 146 -14.77 -14.29 -5.70
CA GLN A 146 -13.75 -14.63 -6.69
C GLN A 146 -14.00 -13.97 -8.04
N ASP A 147 -15.24 -13.98 -8.54
CA ASP A 147 -15.58 -13.41 -9.85
C ASP A 147 -15.36 -11.91 -9.88
N GLU A 148 -15.83 -11.21 -8.83
CA GLU A 148 -15.65 -9.77 -8.71
C GLU A 148 -14.16 -9.40 -8.53
N ASN A 149 -13.41 -10.21 -7.79
CA ASN A 149 -11.97 -10.00 -7.62
C ASN A 149 -11.22 -10.18 -8.94
N VAL A 150 -11.51 -11.22 -9.72
CA VAL A 150 -10.92 -11.43 -11.05
C VAL A 150 -11.24 -10.26 -11.97
N ALA A 151 -12.51 -9.83 -12.01
CA ALA A 151 -12.93 -8.70 -12.83
C ALA A 151 -12.23 -7.39 -12.41
N ALA A 152 -12.08 -7.15 -11.10
CA ALA A 152 -11.39 -5.96 -10.59
C ALA A 152 -9.87 -5.98 -10.92
N ILE A 153 -9.23 -7.15 -10.87
CA ILE A 153 -7.82 -7.30 -11.28
C ILE A 153 -7.68 -7.02 -12.78
N ARG A 154 -8.56 -7.59 -13.61
CA ARG A 154 -8.58 -7.32 -15.05
C ARG A 154 -8.75 -5.84 -15.34
N PHE A 155 -9.72 -5.20 -14.69
CA PHE A 155 -9.95 -3.77 -14.84
C PHE A 155 -8.68 -2.96 -14.53
N GLY A 156 -8.01 -3.24 -13.42
CA GLY A 156 -6.76 -2.55 -13.05
C GLY A 156 -5.60 -2.84 -13.99
N TYR A 157 -5.52 -4.04 -14.54
CA TYR A 157 -4.50 -4.45 -15.51
C TYR A 157 -4.65 -3.72 -16.86
N GLU A 158 -5.88 -3.50 -17.30
CA GLU A 158 -6.22 -2.89 -18.59
C GLU A 158 -6.19 -1.36 -18.58
N LEU A 159 -6.10 -0.72 -17.39
CA LEU A 159 -6.02 0.74 -17.30
C LEU A 159 -4.84 1.29 -18.12
N THR A 160 -5.16 2.17 -19.05
CA THR A 160 -4.17 2.95 -19.82
C THR A 160 -3.77 4.21 -19.06
N GLU A 161 -2.67 4.85 -19.46
CA GLU A 161 -2.28 6.14 -18.89
C GLU A 161 -3.34 7.24 -19.12
N ASP A 162 -4.05 7.19 -20.25
CA ASP A 162 -5.12 8.14 -20.56
C ASP A 162 -6.35 7.89 -19.68
N ASP A 163 -6.67 6.63 -19.38
CA ASP A 163 -7.72 6.29 -18.43
C ASP A 163 -7.38 6.79 -17.03
N ILE A 164 -6.16 6.56 -16.57
CA ILE A 164 -5.68 7.00 -15.26
C ILE A 164 -5.78 8.51 -15.13
N ARG A 165 -5.33 9.26 -16.14
CA ARG A 165 -5.44 10.74 -16.16
C ARG A 165 -6.90 11.22 -16.09
N ARG A 166 -7.79 10.60 -16.84
CA ARG A 166 -9.24 10.93 -16.83
C ARG A 166 -9.89 10.62 -15.50
N LEU A 167 -9.58 9.44 -14.93
CA LEU A 167 -10.12 8.99 -13.66
C LEU A 167 -9.64 9.85 -12.50
N ALA A 168 -8.37 10.22 -12.48
CA ALA A 168 -7.83 11.12 -11.47
C ALA A 168 -8.49 12.51 -11.52
N ALA A 169 -8.79 13.03 -12.71
CA ALA A 169 -9.46 14.32 -12.89
C ALA A 169 -10.96 14.30 -12.49
N ALA A 170 -11.62 13.14 -12.58
CA ALA A 170 -13.06 13.00 -12.34
C ALA A 170 -13.44 12.54 -10.93
N ALA A 171 -12.47 12.00 -10.16
CA ALA A 171 -12.78 11.38 -8.88
C ALA A 171 -12.95 12.42 -7.75
N PRO A 172 -13.96 12.25 -6.87
CA PRO A 172 -14.02 13.01 -5.63
C PRO A 172 -12.85 12.61 -4.70
N PRO A 173 -12.39 13.50 -3.81
CA PRO A 173 -11.32 13.18 -2.86
C PRO A 173 -11.70 11.95 -2.03
N SER A 174 -10.75 11.01 -1.87
CA SER A 174 -11.02 9.75 -1.18
C SER A 174 -11.33 9.97 0.30
N ARG A 175 -12.27 9.19 0.87
CA ARG A 175 -12.66 9.28 2.29
C ARG A 175 -11.50 8.97 3.25
N PHE A 176 -10.48 8.24 2.81
CA PHE A 176 -9.27 7.98 3.61
C PHE A 176 -8.48 9.25 3.92
N GLN A 177 -8.58 10.28 3.09
CA GLN A 177 -7.95 11.59 3.30
C GLN A 177 -8.65 12.45 4.35
N MET A 178 -9.97 12.35 4.46
CA MET A 178 -10.72 13.16 5.42
C MET A 178 -10.43 12.78 6.87
N ASN A 179 -10.05 11.52 7.16
CA ASN A 179 -9.71 11.08 8.52
C ASN A 179 -8.29 11.45 8.97
N THR A 180 -7.37 11.76 8.06
CA THR A 180 -6.01 12.20 8.43
C THR A 180 -5.97 13.71 8.74
N ALA A 181 -6.86 14.49 8.17
CA ALA A 181 -6.97 15.93 8.45
C ALA A 181 -7.63 16.25 9.82
N ALA A 182 -8.40 15.32 10.38
CA ALA A 182 -9.14 15.51 11.65
C ALA A 182 -8.32 15.18 12.91
N THR A 183 -7.07 14.75 12.81
CA THR A 183 -6.21 14.36 13.94
C THR A 183 -4.90 15.16 13.99
N ALA A 184 -4.91 16.45 13.70
CA ALA A 184 -3.86 17.35 14.13
C ALA A 184 -4.14 17.77 15.57
N PRO A 185 -3.38 17.34 16.60
CA PRO A 185 -3.54 17.87 17.94
C PRO A 185 -2.91 19.27 17.97
N SER A 186 -3.75 20.29 18.06
CA SER A 186 -3.36 21.61 18.53
C SER A 186 -2.97 21.53 20.01
N HIS A 187 -1.73 21.22 20.31
CA HIS A 187 -1.13 21.42 21.61
C HIS A 187 0.11 22.28 21.48
N GLU A 188 -0.09 23.58 21.30
CA GLU A 188 0.83 24.58 21.85
C GLU A 188 0.74 24.49 23.37
N ARG A 189 1.69 23.83 23.99
CA ARG A 189 1.96 24.01 25.42
C ARG A 189 2.96 25.14 25.56
N THR A 190 2.42 26.31 25.90
CA THR A 190 3.18 27.40 26.45
C THR A 190 3.87 26.94 27.72
N ILE A 191 5.20 26.81 27.67
CA ILE A 191 6.02 26.57 28.86
C ILE A 191 6.14 27.94 29.57
N SER A 192 5.37 28.11 30.62
CA SER A 192 5.54 29.22 31.58
C SER A 192 6.74 28.90 32.46
N ALA A 193 7.77 29.72 32.36
CA ALA A 193 8.91 29.68 33.27
C ALA A 193 8.46 30.21 34.65
N GLY A 194 8.41 29.31 35.62
CA GLY A 194 8.23 29.64 37.03
C GLY A 194 9.55 29.43 37.77
N HIS A 195 10.19 30.52 38.19
CA HIS A 195 11.28 30.55 39.17
C HIS A 195 10.76 30.08 40.53
N GLY A 196 11.51 29.20 41.17
CA GLY A 196 11.29 28.85 42.56
C GLY A 196 12.50 28.14 43.15
N VAL A 197 13.45 28.94 43.66
CA VAL A 197 14.56 28.51 44.51
C VAL A 197 13.99 28.31 45.91
N ALA A 198 14.24 27.14 46.54
CA ALA A 198 14.19 27.00 47.98
C ALA A 198 15.24 25.97 48.43
N ALA A 199 16.07 26.44 49.33
CA ALA A 199 17.23 25.76 49.94
C ALA A 199 16.81 24.76 51.01
N GLY A 200 17.63 23.71 51.15
CA GLY A 200 18.23 23.14 52.33
C GLY A 200 17.38 22.59 53.46
N GLU A 201 17.65 21.33 53.82
CA GLU A 201 18.09 20.97 55.17
C GLU A 201 18.52 19.46 55.20
N PRO A 202 19.42 19.07 56.12
CA PRO A 202 20.16 17.83 56.04
C PRO A 202 19.48 16.69 56.84
N ILE A 203 19.75 15.48 56.37
CA ILE A 203 19.36 14.24 57.04
C ILE A 203 20.42 13.93 58.10
N ALA A 204 19.98 13.76 59.34
CA ALA A 204 20.76 13.15 60.44
C ALA A 204 20.11 11.80 60.80
N ASP A 205 21.03 10.81 61.00
CA ASP A 205 20.94 9.47 61.61
C ASP A 205 20.11 8.39 60.88
#